data_bd1b917086f78eb6886036136622a911
#
_entry.id   bd1b917086f78eb6886036136622a911
#
_cell.length_a   1.000
_cell.length_b   1.000
_cell.length_c   1.000
_cell.angle_alpha   90.00
_cell.angle_beta   90.00
_cell.angle_gamma   90.00
#
_symmetry.space_group_name_H-M   'P 1'
#
loop_
_entity.id
_entity.type
_entity.pdbx_description
1 polymer ?
#
loop_
_entity_poly.entity_id
_entity_poly.type
_entity_poly.pdbx_seq_one_letter_code
_entity_poly.pdbx_strand_id
1 'polypeptide(L)'
;MTTALKTEKSTTAPIILVGTHRSGTSWLTRVFQQHPDLACWMEPRYVWSWGNNYKPNDVLTQQDAQPHIAHHIRQRFERFVQSQGKHRLFEKTPSNCLRIRFIHAVFPNAKIIHLLRDGRSVFNSASDMLESGFYRPEKLTSRFYEMLKETPMYEWPAHWPRIRDTLSSKLTKKPLPYWGPRPEGWQDWLSESSDVVLAKQWAATAMQAASDGENLPSSQYARFRYEDLIVQPHKTLTAMIEFAELSESLQLMDYATSTVFPNAKQRQWKNLLDEKTMATIRPHLQPALTALGYEW
;
A
#
# COMPACT_ATOMS: atom_id res chain seq x y z
N MET A 1 -34.72 -25.33 25.21
CA MET A 1 -33.88 -25.51 24.03
C MET A 1 -32.95 -24.31 23.97
N THR A 2 -31.74 -24.47 24.45
CA THR A 2 -30.74 -23.41 24.56
C THR A 2 -29.92 -23.42 23.28
N THR A 3 -30.15 -22.43 22.43
CA THR A 3 -29.40 -22.25 21.21
C THR A 3 -27.96 -21.80 21.57
N ALA A 4 -27.02 -22.72 21.46
CA ALA A 4 -25.62 -22.42 21.66
C ALA A 4 -25.19 -21.39 20.59
N LEU A 5 -24.86 -20.19 21.03
CA LEU A 5 -24.15 -19.19 20.27
C LEU A 5 -22.83 -19.85 19.76
N LYS A 6 -22.73 -20.06 18.46
CA LYS A 6 -21.47 -20.40 17.83
C LYS A 6 -20.47 -19.30 18.17
N THR A 7 -19.53 -19.60 19.06
CA THR A 7 -18.37 -18.78 19.33
C THR A 7 -17.69 -18.54 17.97
N GLU A 8 -17.74 -17.28 17.48
CA GLU A 8 -16.89 -16.83 16.37
C GLU A 8 -15.46 -17.21 16.74
N LYS A 9 -14.85 -18.07 15.95
CA LYS A 9 -13.42 -18.35 16.06
C LYS A 9 -12.73 -17.00 15.94
N SER A 10 -12.07 -16.56 17.02
CA SER A 10 -11.22 -15.38 17.03
C SER A 10 -10.25 -15.47 15.85
N THR A 11 -10.55 -14.74 14.77
CA THR A 11 -9.64 -14.63 13.64
C THR A 11 -8.40 -13.90 14.13
N THR A 12 -7.26 -14.51 13.96
CA THR A 12 -5.97 -13.91 14.33
C THR A 12 -5.85 -12.54 13.66
N ALA A 13 -5.53 -11.50 14.44
CA ALA A 13 -5.45 -10.12 13.98
C ALA A 13 -4.63 -9.99 12.67
N PRO A 14 -5.19 -9.44 11.58
CA PRO A 14 -4.47 -9.34 10.31
C PRO A 14 -3.30 -8.38 10.42
N ILE A 15 -2.28 -8.60 9.60
CA ILE A 15 -1.14 -7.70 9.43
C ILE A 15 -1.35 -6.94 8.14
N ILE A 16 -1.39 -5.61 8.24
CA ILE A 16 -1.57 -4.72 7.08
C ILE A 16 -0.29 -3.92 6.88
N LEU A 17 0.38 -4.16 5.78
CA LEU A 17 1.56 -3.40 5.37
C LEU A 17 1.13 -2.14 4.61
N VAL A 18 1.37 -1.00 5.19
CA VAL A 18 1.11 0.32 4.62
C VAL A 18 2.43 0.96 4.17
N GLY A 19 2.41 1.62 3.06
CA GLY A 19 3.55 2.38 2.53
C GLY A 19 3.22 2.92 1.15
N THR A 20 3.78 4.08 0.81
CA THR A 20 3.59 4.69 -0.51
C THR A 20 4.10 3.75 -1.61
N HIS A 21 3.63 3.93 -2.84
CA HIS A 21 4.21 3.20 -3.96
C HIS A 21 5.75 3.40 -4.00
N ARG A 22 6.51 2.41 -4.46
CA ARG A 22 7.98 2.44 -4.53
C ARG A 22 8.73 2.54 -3.19
N SER A 23 8.05 2.37 -2.06
CA SER A 23 8.68 2.34 -0.72
C SER A 23 9.32 1.00 -0.33
N GLY A 24 9.38 0.02 -1.23
CA GLY A 24 9.94 -1.31 -0.92
C GLY A 24 8.93 -2.32 -0.37
N THR A 25 7.65 -1.93 -0.24
CA THR A 25 6.58 -2.78 0.31
C THR A 25 6.39 -4.10 -0.45
N SER A 26 6.61 -4.13 -1.77
CA SER A 26 6.49 -5.37 -2.55
C SER A 26 7.61 -6.38 -2.23
N TRP A 27 8.83 -5.91 -1.95
CA TRP A 27 9.91 -6.78 -1.49
C TRP A 27 9.62 -7.28 -0.08
N LEU A 28 9.24 -6.38 0.82
CA LEU A 28 8.91 -6.75 2.20
C LEU A 28 7.75 -7.76 2.25
N THR A 29 6.73 -7.63 1.38
CA THR A 29 5.66 -8.65 1.28
C THR A 29 6.21 -10.01 0.89
N ARG A 30 7.18 -10.10 -0.04
CA ARG A 30 7.82 -11.36 -0.42
C ARG A 30 8.65 -11.96 0.72
N VAL A 31 9.25 -11.12 1.57
CA VAL A 31 9.93 -11.55 2.78
C VAL A 31 8.92 -12.19 3.75
N PHE A 32 7.82 -11.51 4.07
CA PHE A 32 6.79 -12.05 4.96
C PHE A 32 6.06 -13.27 4.37
N GLN A 33 6.02 -13.41 3.05
CA GLN A 33 5.46 -14.60 2.38
C GLN A 33 6.22 -15.89 2.69
N GLN A 34 7.46 -15.79 3.16
CA GLN A 34 8.24 -16.95 3.61
C GLN A 34 7.82 -17.47 4.99
N HIS A 35 7.00 -16.71 5.72
CA HIS A 35 6.52 -17.14 7.03
C HIS A 35 5.44 -18.23 6.87
N PRO A 36 5.53 -19.36 7.61
CA PRO A 36 4.63 -20.51 7.43
C PRO A 36 3.16 -20.19 7.72
N ASP A 37 2.87 -19.27 8.64
CA ASP A 37 1.51 -18.98 9.08
C ASP A 37 0.79 -17.94 8.23
N LEU A 38 1.50 -17.22 7.35
CA LEU A 38 0.96 -16.06 6.65
C LEU A 38 0.39 -16.40 5.27
N ALA A 39 -0.85 -15.99 5.04
CA ALA A 39 -1.45 -15.85 3.71
C ALA A 39 -1.21 -14.42 3.20
N CYS A 40 -0.28 -14.26 2.28
CA CYS A 40 0.07 -12.95 1.75
C CYS A 40 -0.74 -12.60 0.51
N TRP A 41 -1.48 -11.48 0.56
CA TRP A 41 -2.24 -10.97 -0.58
C TRP A 41 -1.74 -9.59 -0.99
N MET A 42 -1.18 -9.50 -2.19
CA MET A 42 -0.70 -8.24 -2.75
C MET A 42 -1.78 -7.56 -3.59
N GLU A 43 -2.14 -6.36 -3.17
CA GLU A 43 -2.98 -5.40 -3.89
C GLU A 43 -4.41 -5.89 -4.21
N PRO A 44 -5.15 -6.48 -3.25
CA PRO A 44 -6.57 -6.79 -3.44
C PRO A 44 -7.43 -5.52 -3.39
N ARG A 45 -7.22 -4.64 -4.37
CA ARG A 45 -7.80 -3.27 -4.39
C ARG A 45 -9.30 -3.27 -4.37
N TYR A 46 -9.92 -4.19 -5.13
CA TYR A 46 -11.37 -4.27 -5.27
C TYR A 46 -12.05 -4.85 -4.03
N VAL A 47 -11.34 -5.65 -3.23
CA VAL A 47 -11.82 -6.09 -1.92
C VAL A 47 -11.95 -4.90 -0.98
N TRP A 48 -10.91 -4.05 -0.93
CA TRP A 48 -10.90 -2.87 -0.07
C TRP A 48 -11.90 -1.78 -0.49
N SER A 49 -12.15 -1.63 -1.78
CA SER A 49 -13.06 -0.61 -2.31
C SER A 49 -14.51 -1.09 -2.43
N TRP A 50 -14.81 -2.33 -2.08
CA TRP A 50 -16.14 -2.90 -2.18
C TRP A 50 -17.17 -2.04 -1.40
N GLY A 51 -18.27 -1.68 -2.04
CA GLY A 51 -19.29 -0.79 -1.50
C GLY A 51 -18.92 0.71 -1.56
N ASN A 52 -17.71 1.07 -2.02
CA ASN A 52 -17.19 2.44 -2.05
C ASN A 52 -16.59 2.86 -3.42
N ASN A 53 -16.82 2.07 -4.48
CA ASN A 53 -16.19 2.31 -5.77
C ASN A 53 -16.62 3.61 -6.47
N TYR A 54 -17.74 4.23 -6.05
CA TYR A 54 -18.18 5.53 -6.58
C TYR A 54 -17.44 6.74 -6.01
N LYS A 55 -16.58 6.55 -5.01
CA LYS A 55 -15.77 7.65 -4.49
C LYS A 55 -14.76 8.15 -5.54
N PRO A 56 -14.55 9.47 -5.62
CA PRO A 56 -13.69 10.07 -6.66
C PRO A 56 -12.19 9.85 -6.37
N ASN A 57 -11.85 9.43 -5.18
CA ASN A 57 -10.48 9.20 -4.69
C ASN A 57 -10.37 7.87 -3.91
N ASP A 58 -9.18 7.55 -3.42
CA ASP A 58 -8.94 6.31 -2.65
C ASP A 58 -9.03 6.54 -1.12
N VAL A 59 -9.43 7.73 -0.68
CA VAL A 59 -9.61 8.06 0.74
C VAL A 59 -10.89 7.42 1.27
N LEU A 60 -10.72 6.54 2.25
CA LEU A 60 -11.83 5.94 2.98
C LEU A 60 -11.68 6.22 4.47
N THR A 61 -12.77 6.65 5.10
CA THR A 61 -12.85 7.01 6.51
C THR A 61 -13.52 5.91 7.32
N GLN A 62 -13.52 6.04 8.63
CA GLN A 62 -14.26 5.14 9.51
C GLN A 62 -15.76 5.05 9.16
N GLN A 63 -16.35 6.15 8.69
CA GLN A 63 -17.76 6.21 8.32
C GLN A 63 -18.09 5.38 7.06
N ASP A 64 -17.11 5.15 6.19
CA ASP A 64 -17.25 4.34 4.98
C ASP A 64 -17.26 2.84 5.28
N ALA A 65 -16.84 2.43 6.49
CA ALA A 65 -16.85 1.06 6.96
C ALA A 65 -18.24 0.66 7.48
N GLN A 66 -19.28 0.85 6.68
CA GLN A 66 -20.63 0.41 7.04
C GLN A 66 -20.64 -1.08 7.44
N PRO A 67 -21.49 -1.51 8.38
CA PRO A 67 -21.46 -2.88 8.92
C PRO A 67 -21.45 -3.98 7.86
N HIS A 68 -22.26 -3.85 6.80
CA HIS A 68 -22.32 -4.82 5.70
C HIS A 68 -21.04 -4.81 4.84
N ILE A 69 -20.41 -3.63 4.64
CA ILE A 69 -19.15 -3.49 3.91
C ILE A 69 -18.03 -4.14 4.72
N ALA A 70 -17.91 -3.79 5.98
CA ALA A 70 -16.89 -4.35 6.87
C ALA A 70 -17.04 -5.89 7.00
N HIS A 71 -18.28 -6.39 7.08
CA HIS A 71 -18.55 -7.82 7.11
C HIS A 71 -18.11 -8.52 5.83
N HIS A 72 -18.46 -7.96 4.66
CA HIS A 72 -18.06 -8.52 3.36
C HIS A 72 -16.53 -8.59 3.22
N ILE A 73 -15.82 -7.49 3.55
CA ILE A 73 -14.36 -7.43 3.47
C ILE A 73 -13.72 -8.47 4.38
N ARG A 74 -14.17 -8.58 5.65
CA ARG A 74 -13.68 -9.61 6.58
C ARG A 74 -13.86 -11.01 6.02
N GLN A 75 -15.07 -11.35 5.60
CA GLN A 75 -15.36 -12.67 5.02
C GLN A 75 -14.49 -12.98 3.78
N ARG A 76 -14.24 -11.96 2.94
CA ARG A 76 -13.45 -12.16 1.73
C ARG A 76 -11.99 -12.48 2.05
N PHE A 77 -11.41 -11.78 3.03
CA PHE A 77 -10.07 -12.06 3.51
C PHE A 77 -9.97 -13.41 4.26
N GLU A 78 -10.95 -13.74 5.07
CA GLU A 78 -11.02 -15.04 5.75
C GLU A 78 -11.03 -16.21 4.75
N ARG A 79 -11.88 -16.13 3.73
CA ARG A 79 -11.92 -17.15 2.66
C ARG A 79 -10.58 -17.26 1.94
N PHE A 80 -9.89 -16.15 1.73
CA PHE A 80 -8.56 -16.17 1.14
C PHE A 80 -7.57 -16.90 2.04
N VAL A 81 -7.49 -16.57 3.33
CA VAL A 81 -6.59 -17.22 4.30
C VAL A 81 -6.86 -18.72 4.34
N GLN A 82 -8.13 -19.12 4.43
CA GLN A 82 -8.54 -20.53 4.41
C GLN A 82 -8.14 -21.25 3.12
N SER A 83 -8.32 -20.61 1.96
CA SER A 83 -7.95 -21.18 0.66
C SER A 83 -6.44 -21.42 0.50
N GLN A 84 -5.63 -20.69 1.25
CA GLN A 84 -4.17 -20.85 1.29
C GLN A 84 -3.72 -21.90 2.34
N GLY A 85 -4.64 -22.47 3.13
CA GLY A 85 -4.29 -23.36 4.24
C GLY A 85 -3.44 -22.68 5.32
N LYS A 86 -3.59 -21.38 5.48
CA LYS A 86 -2.82 -20.56 6.41
C LYS A 86 -3.69 -20.06 7.58
N HIS A 87 -3.07 -19.38 8.54
CA HIS A 87 -3.74 -19.00 9.79
C HIS A 87 -3.96 -17.49 9.91
N ARG A 88 -3.17 -16.67 9.21
CA ARG A 88 -3.21 -15.21 9.39
C ARG A 88 -3.02 -14.47 8.07
N LEU A 89 -3.79 -13.42 7.88
CA LEU A 89 -3.65 -12.53 6.72
C LEU A 89 -2.43 -11.61 6.87
N PHE A 90 -1.65 -11.50 5.81
CA PHE A 90 -0.72 -10.39 5.56
C PHE A 90 -1.13 -9.71 4.25
N GLU A 91 -1.49 -8.44 4.31
CA GLU A 91 -2.02 -7.72 3.16
C GLU A 91 -1.20 -6.46 2.87
N LYS A 92 -1.01 -6.13 1.58
CA LYS A 92 -0.37 -4.92 1.13
C LYS A 92 -1.06 -4.31 -0.07
N THR A 93 -1.57 -3.10 0.09
CA THR A 93 -2.08 -2.24 -1.01
C THR A 93 -1.56 -0.81 -0.82
N PRO A 94 -0.93 -0.17 -1.83
CA PRO A 94 -0.39 1.19 -1.66
C PRO A 94 -1.45 2.23 -1.28
N SER A 95 -2.68 2.11 -1.79
CA SER A 95 -3.78 3.02 -1.42
C SER A 95 -4.21 2.92 0.05
N ASN A 96 -3.74 1.91 0.80
CA ASN A 96 -4.02 1.79 2.23
C ASN A 96 -3.42 2.94 3.05
N CYS A 97 -2.43 3.66 2.49
CA CYS A 97 -1.95 4.93 3.05
C CYS A 97 -3.07 5.96 3.27
N LEU A 98 -4.14 5.90 2.47
CA LEU A 98 -5.24 6.86 2.46
C LEU A 98 -6.48 6.37 3.23
N ARG A 99 -6.39 5.21 3.93
CA ARG A 99 -7.57 4.60 4.54
C ARG A 99 -7.28 3.82 5.85
N ILE A 100 -6.27 4.22 6.60
CA ILE A 100 -5.91 3.53 7.86
C ILE A 100 -7.09 3.51 8.84
N ARG A 101 -7.84 4.61 8.96
CA ARG A 101 -9.04 4.67 9.83
C ARG A 101 -10.15 3.73 9.36
N PHE A 102 -10.34 3.59 8.07
CA PHE A 102 -11.26 2.61 7.48
C PHE A 102 -10.81 1.18 7.80
N ILE A 103 -9.52 0.87 7.58
CA ILE A 103 -8.94 -0.43 7.87
C ILE A 103 -9.13 -0.79 9.34
N HIS A 104 -8.86 0.15 10.25
CA HIS A 104 -9.07 -0.05 11.69
C HIS A 104 -10.54 -0.28 12.04
N ALA A 105 -11.50 0.41 11.40
CA ALA A 105 -12.92 0.15 11.59
C ALA A 105 -13.34 -1.24 11.07
N VAL A 106 -12.73 -1.71 9.96
CA VAL A 106 -12.97 -3.06 9.44
C VAL A 106 -12.33 -4.13 10.34
N PHE A 107 -11.10 -3.90 10.80
CA PHE A 107 -10.30 -4.81 11.62
C PHE A 107 -9.75 -4.08 12.86
N PRO A 108 -10.55 -3.97 13.95
CA PRO A 108 -10.14 -3.21 15.13
C PRO A 108 -8.87 -3.70 15.83
N ASN A 109 -8.47 -4.94 15.58
CA ASN A 109 -7.27 -5.56 16.16
C ASN A 109 -6.11 -5.68 15.16
N ALA A 110 -6.21 -5.08 13.97
CA ALA A 110 -5.16 -5.19 12.96
C ALA A 110 -3.81 -4.66 13.47
N LYS A 111 -2.72 -5.32 13.08
CA LYS A 111 -1.34 -4.84 13.23
C LYS A 111 -0.97 -4.09 11.94
N ILE A 112 -0.76 -2.80 12.03
CA ILE A 112 -0.44 -1.95 10.89
C ILE A 112 1.05 -1.63 10.91
N ILE A 113 1.79 -2.20 9.97
CA ILE A 113 3.21 -1.92 9.73
C ILE A 113 3.28 -0.81 8.67
N HIS A 114 3.75 0.38 9.04
CA HIS A 114 3.95 1.47 8.09
C HIS A 114 5.42 1.55 7.68
N LEU A 115 5.71 1.15 6.44
CA LEU A 115 7.05 1.28 5.85
C LEU A 115 7.17 2.64 5.17
N LEU A 116 7.87 3.57 5.82
CA LEU A 116 8.17 4.90 5.32
C LEU A 116 9.52 4.88 4.58
N ARG A 117 9.60 5.60 3.46
CA ARG A 117 10.83 5.80 2.68
C ARG A 117 10.98 7.25 2.29
N ASP A 118 12.23 7.73 2.20
CA ASP A 118 12.56 9.08 1.73
C ASP A 118 11.86 9.40 0.41
N GLY A 119 11.12 10.52 0.40
CA GLY A 119 10.30 10.93 -0.74
C GLY A 119 11.09 11.18 -2.02
N ARG A 120 12.34 11.64 -1.90
CA ARG A 120 13.25 11.85 -3.03
C ARG A 120 13.63 10.53 -3.68
N SER A 121 13.87 9.50 -2.87
CA SER A 121 14.15 8.15 -3.36
C SER A 121 12.91 7.49 -3.98
N VAL A 122 11.73 7.75 -3.43
CA VAL A 122 10.45 7.28 -3.97
C VAL A 122 10.17 7.97 -5.30
N PHE A 123 10.33 9.29 -5.36
CA PHE A 123 10.18 10.09 -6.57
C PHE A 123 11.06 9.55 -7.70
N ASN A 124 12.37 9.45 -7.48
CA ASN A 124 13.30 8.93 -8.48
C ASN A 124 12.87 7.54 -9.00
N SER A 125 12.55 6.62 -8.08
CA SER A 125 12.12 5.27 -8.48
C SER A 125 10.78 5.24 -9.22
N ALA A 126 9.90 6.24 -9.01
CA ALA A 126 8.63 6.35 -9.70
C ALA A 126 8.80 6.99 -11.09
N SER A 127 9.66 8.02 -11.19
CA SER A 127 10.03 8.66 -12.46
C SER A 127 10.67 7.65 -13.41
N ASP A 128 11.71 6.94 -12.98
CA ASP A 128 12.36 5.85 -13.75
C ASP A 128 11.34 4.84 -14.30
N MET A 129 10.34 4.49 -13.48
CA MET A 129 9.32 3.53 -13.88
C MET A 129 8.37 4.10 -14.94
N LEU A 130 7.98 5.38 -14.83
CA LEU A 130 7.12 6.02 -15.82
C LEU A 130 7.84 6.20 -17.15
N GLU A 131 9.10 6.61 -17.13
CA GLU A 131 9.94 6.80 -18.32
C GLU A 131 10.24 5.49 -19.05
N SER A 132 10.45 4.40 -18.30
CA SER A 132 10.70 3.07 -18.89
C SER A 132 9.49 2.45 -19.59
N GLY A 133 8.34 3.14 -19.62
CA GLY A 133 7.12 2.63 -20.25
C GLY A 133 6.58 1.36 -19.62
N PHE A 134 6.84 1.13 -18.33
CA PHE A 134 6.55 -0.12 -17.59
C PHE A 134 5.04 -0.42 -17.43
N TYR A 135 4.22 0.10 -18.32
CA TYR A 135 2.82 -0.27 -18.40
C TYR A 135 2.67 -1.60 -19.14
N ARG A 136 2.72 -2.71 -18.41
CA ARG A 136 2.53 -4.05 -19.00
C ARG A 136 1.04 -4.29 -19.28
N PRO A 137 0.64 -4.39 -20.56
CA PRO A 137 -0.76 -4.66 -20.95
C PRO A 137 -1.28 -6.02 -20.45
N GLU A 138 -0.37 -6.97 -20.19
CA GLU A 138 -0.70 -8.31 -19.71
C GLU A 138 -1.44 -8.32 -18.36
N LYS A 139 -1.22 -7.31 -17.52
CA LYS A 139 -1.92 -7.16 -16.24
C LYS A 139 -3.34 -6.56 -16.38
N LEU A 140 -3.74 -6.13 -17.57
CA LEU A 140 -5.05 -5.51 -17.76
C LEU A 140 -6.17 -6.54 -17.71
N THR A 141 -5.99 -7.66 -18.36
CA THR A 141 -6.98 -8.75 -18.38
C THR A 141 -7.17 -9.35 -17.00
N SER A 142 -6.09 -9.57 -16.25
CA SER A 142 -6.17 -10.06 -14.87
C SER A 142 -6.86 -9.06 -13.93
N ARG A 143 -6.55 -7.77 -14.05
CA ARG A 143 -7.21 -6.70 -13.26
C ARG A 143 -8.67 -6.54 -13.60
N PHE A 144 -9.03 -6.66 -14.88
CA PHE A 144 -10.43 -6.63 -15.30
C PHE A 144 -11.20 -7.83 -14.75
N TYR A 145 -10.61 -9.02 -14.78
CA TYR A 145 -11.20 -10.22 -14.20
C TYR A 145 -11.36 -10.08 -12.67
N GLU A 146 -10.35 -9.58 -11.96
CA GLU A 146 -10.45 -9.28 -10.54
C GLU A 146 -11.55 -8.29 -10.23
N MET A 147 -11.68 -7.22 -11.02
CA MET A 147 -12.76 -6.25 -10.90
C MET A 147 -14.12 -6.93 -11.00
N LEU A 148 -14.35 -7.72 -12.04
CA LEU A 148 -15.62 -8.42 -12.23
C LEU A 148 -15.94 -9.40 -11.11
N LYS A 149 -14.91 -10.07 -10.56
CA LYS A 149 -15.07 -11.07 -9.51
C LYS A 149 -15.32 -10.44 -8.13
N GLU A 150 -14.61 -9.37 -7.81
CA GLU A 150 -14.59 -8.80 -6.47
C GLU A 150 -15.53 -7.60 -6.31
N THR A 151 -16.10 -7.07 -7.41
CA THR A 151 -16.97 -5.89 -7.39
C THR A 151 -18.41 -6.30 -7.75
N PRO A 152 -19.43 -5.87 -6.99
CA PRO A 152 -20.82 -6.15 -7.32
C PRO A 152 -21.23 -5.44 -8.61
N MET A 153 -22.13 -6.05 -9.37
CA MET A 153 -22.51 -5.56 -10.73
C MET A 153 -22.98 -4.11 -10.74
N TYR A 154 -23.67 -3.66 -9.70
CA TYR A 154 -24.16 -2.27 -9.61
C TYR A 154 -23.04 -1.24 -9.44
N GLU A 155 -21.81 -1.66 -9.08
CA GLU A 155 -20.63 -0.78 -9.00
C GLU A 155 -19.73 -0.83 -10.25
N TRP A 156 -20.00 -1.68 -11.22
CA TRP A 156 -19.19 -1.75 -12.45
C TRP A 156 -19.10 -0.40 -13.19
N PRO A 157 -20.16 0.43 -13.28
CA PRO A 157 -20.07 1.74 -13.92
C PRO A 157 -19.04 2.67 -13.28
N ALA A 158 -18.77 2.53 -11.97
CA ALA A 158 -17.76 3.33 -11.26
C ALA A 158 -16.33 3.12 -11.79
N HIS A 159 -16.07 1.98 -12.43
CA HIS A 159 -14.76 1.66 -13.00
C HIS A 159 -14.58 2.16 -14.44
N TRP A 160 -15.64 2.61 -15.09
CA TRP A 160 -15.62 3.04 -16.49
C TRP A 160 -14.58 4.14 -16.79
N PRO A 161 -14.41 5.19 -15.99
CA PRO A 161 -13.38 6.20 -16.24
C PRO A 161 -11.96 5.60 -16.28
N ARG A 162 -11.65 4.69 -15.35
CA ARG A 162 -10.34 4.02 -15.31
C ARG A 162 -10.12 3.10 -16.52
N ILE A 163 -11.16 2.39 -16.95
CA ILE A 163 -11.13 1.52 -18.14
C ILE A 163 -10.91 2.36 -19.38
N ARG A 164 -11.67 3.44 -19.55
CA ARG A 164 -11.53 4.39 -20.67
C ARG A 164 -10.12 4.98 -20.75
N ASP A 165 -9.59 5.48 -19.64
CA ASP A 165 -8.26 6.09 -19.59
C ASP A 165 -7.18 5.07 -19.96
N THR A 166 -7.35 3.84 -19.50
CA THR A 166 -6.44 2.73 -19.83
C THR A 166 -6.50 2.35 -21.31
N LEU A 167 -7.70 2.28 -21.91
CA LEU A 167 -7.86 1.99 -23.33
C LEU A 167 -7.32 3.14 -24.18
N SER A 168 -7.59 4.39 -23.79
CA SER A 168 -7.06 5.58 -24.47
C SER A 168 -5.52 5.60 -24.43
N SER A 169 -4.91 5.34 -23.28
CA SER A 169 -3.45 5.25 -23.15
C SER A 169 -2.86 4.18 -24.09
N LYS A 170 -3.51 3.02 -24.21
CA LYS A 170 -3.08 1.97 -25.15
C LYS A 170 -3.16 2.40 -26.62
N LEU A 171 -4.26 2.99 -27.00
CA LEU A 171 -4.51 3.41 -28.39
C LEU A 171 -3.58 4.55 -28.80
N THR A 172 -3.39 5.52 -27.92
CA THR A 172 -2.61 6.74 -28.20
C THR A 172 -1.12 6.60 -27.90
N LYS A 173 -0.71 5.51 -27.23
CA LYS A 173 0.65 5.30 -26.68
C LYS A 173 1.10 6.43 -25.73
N LYS A 174 0.15 7.20 -25.20
CA LYS A 174 0.45 8.23 -24.19
C LYS A 174 0.41 7.62 -22.80
N PRO A 175 1.20 8.13 -21.83
CA PRO A 175 1.14 7.68 -20.44
C PRO A 175 -0.25 7.89 -19.86
N LEU A 176 -0.60 7.11 -18.82
CA LEU A 176 -1.83 7.34 -18.08
C LEU A 176 -1.82 8.76 -17.49
N PRO A 177 -2.98 9.44 -17.49
CA PRO A 177 -3.09 10.79 -16.90
C PRO A 177 -2.68 10.83 -15.43
N TYR A 178 -2.86 9.72 -14.72
CA TYR A 178 -2.51 9.56 -13.32
C TYR A 178 -2.23 8.08 -12.99
N TRP A 179 -1.19 7.84 -12.18
CA TRP A 179 -0.81 6.50 -11.74
C TRP A 179 -0.66 6.46 -10.22
N GLY A 180 -1.11 5.37 -9.57
CA GLY A 180 -0.97 5.14 -8.13
C GLY A 180 -2.19 5.56 -7.30
N PRO A 181 -2.01 5.71 -5.96
CA PRO A 181 -3.06 6.13 -5.04
C PRO A 181 -3.59 7.53 -5.36
N ARG A 182 -4.89 7.72 -5.19
CA ARG A 182 -5.61 8.97 -5.48
C ARG A 182 -6.01 9.64 -4.16
N PRO A 183 -5.20 10.56 -3.61
CA PRO A 183 -5.59 11.35 -2.44
C PRO A 183 -6.70 12.34 -2.80
N GLU A 184 -7.24 13.03 -1.80
CA GLU A 184 -8.21 14.10 -2.02
C GLU A 184 -7.61 15.20 -2.88
N GLY A 185 -8.38 15.78 -3.82
CA GLY A 185 -7.93 16.84 -4.71
C GLY A 185 -6.94 16.41 -5.82
N TRP A 186 -6.68 15.11 -6.01
CA TRP A 186 -5.75 14.63 -7.03
C TRP A 186 -6.06 15.10 -8.45
N GLN A 187 -7.33 15.37 -8.74
CA GLN A 187 -7.77 15.82 -10.06
C GLN A 187 -7.18 17.19 -10.44
N ASP A 188 -6.98 18.07 -9.44
CA ASP A 188 -6.44 19.42 -9.64
C ASP A 188 -4.98 19.38 -10.11
N TRP A 189 -4.30 18.24 -9.90
CA TRP A 189 -2.90 18.06 -10.28
C TRP A 189 -2.71 17.58 -11.71
N LEU A 190 -3.79 17.22 -12.43
CA LEU A 190 -3.70 16.66 -13.79
C LEU A 190 -3.17 17.64 -14.85
N SER A 191 -3.18 18.94 -14.55
CA SER A 191 -2.59 19.99 -15.39
C SER A 191 -1.12 20.26 -15.12
N GLU A 192 -0.56 19.65 -14.05
CA GLU A 192 0.82 19.89 -13.63
C GLU A 192 1.80 18.90 -14.29
N SER A 193 3.10 19.17 -14.16
CA SER A 193 4.11 18.23 -14.65
C SER A 193 4.08 16.92 -13.85
N SER A 194 4.52 15.83 -14.48
CA SER A 194 4.62 14.51 -13.83
C SER A 194 5.43 14.56 -12.53
N ASP A 195 6.48 15.37 -12.50
CA ASP A 195 7.36 15.51 -11.35
C ASP A 195 6.65 16.13 -10.15
N VAL A 196 5.87 17.20 -10.39
CA VAL A 196 5.06 17.83 -9.35
C VAL A 196 3.98 16.88 -8.86
N VAL A 197 3.31 16.16 -9.77
CA VAL A 197 2.28 15.16 -9.41
C VAL A 197 2.87 14.06 -8.53
N LEU A 198 4.01 13.48 -8.90
CA LEU A 198 4.67 12.44 -8.11
C LEU A 198 5.10 12.93 -6.73
N ALA A 199 5.64 14.14 -6.66
CA ALA A 199 6.06 14.76 -5.39
C ALA A 199 4.85 15.00 -4.46
N LYS A 200 3.79 15.61 -4.96
CA LYS A 200 2.55 15.83 -4.21
C LYS A 200 1.89 14.53 -3.78
N GLN A 201 1.87 13.53 -4.64
CA GLN A 201 1.29 12.23 -4.34
C GLN A 201 2.02 11.54 -3.18
N TRP A 202 3.37 11.54 -3.20
CA TRP A 202 4.14 10.98 -2.07
C TRP A 202 3.84 11.76 -0.79
N ALA A 203 3.91 13.08 -0.82
CA ALA A 203 3.68 13.92 0.35
C ALA A 203 2.29 13.66 0.96
N ALA A 204 1.23 13.70 0.14
CA ALA A 204 -0.13 13.48 0.59
C ALA A 204 -0.33 12.07 1.18
N THR A 205 0.16 11.02 0.50
CA THR A 205 -0.01 9.64 0.95
C THR A 205 0.80 9.31 2.20
N ALA A 206 2.05 9.81 2.30
CA ALA A 206 2.92 9.57 3.44
C ALA A 206 2.42 10.32 4.69
N MET A 207 2.00 11.58 4.53
CA MET A 207 1.46 12.40 5.62
C MET A 207 0.13 11.85 6.13
N GLN A 208 -0.79 11.46 5.24
CA GLN A 208 -2.06 10.86 5.64
C GLN A 208 -1.85 9.56 6.43
N ALA A 209 -0.95 8.68 5.94
CA ALA A 209 -0.65 7.43 6.62
C ALA A 209 -0.02 7.65 8.01
N ALA A 210 0.90 8.60 8.14
CA ALA A 210 1.51 8.94 9.42
C ALA A 210 0.47 9.51 10.39
N SER A 211 -0.29 10.52 9.95
CA SER A 211 -1.31 11.17 10.77
C SER A 211 -2.39 10.21 11.25
N ASP A 212 -2.93 9.36 10.38
CA ASP A 212 -3.96 8.39 10.76
C ASP A 212 -3.40 7.30 11.68
N GLY A 213 -2.18 6.83 11.39
CA GLY A 213 -1.54 5.76 12.15
C GLY A 213 -1.14 6.20 13.56
N GLU A 214 -0.62 7.40 13.74
CA GLU A 214 -0.22 7.95 15.05
C GLU A 214 -1.40 8.17 16.00
N ASN A 215 -2.63 8.18 15.50
CA ASN A 215 -3.84 8.19 16.31
C ASN A 215 -4.29 6.79 16.79
N LEU A 216 -3.60 5.73 16.36
CA LEU A 216 -3.88 4.36 16.82
C LEU A 216 -2.99 4.00 18.02
N PRO A 217 -3.40 3.01 18.84
CA PRO A 217 -2.54 2.48 19.91
C PRO A 217 -1.20 1.98 19.35
N SER A 218 -0.12 2.17 20.11
CA SER A 218 1.23 1.71 19.74
C SER A 218 1.31 0.18 19.58
N SER A 219 0.38 -0.56 20.18
CA SER A 219 0.25 -2.00 19.97
C SER A 219 -0.35 -2.38 18.61
N GLN A 220 -0.94 -1.41 17.88
CA GLN A 220 -1.63 -1.63 16.61
C GLN A 220 -0.98 -0.94 15.41
N TYR A 221 -0.16 0.06 15.65
CA TYR A 221 0.57 0.79 14.60
C TYR A 221 2.03 0.96 14.96
N ALA A 222 2.91 0.61 14.02
CA ALA A 222 4.33 0.87 14.13
C ALA A 222 4.89 1.37 12.79
N ARG A 223 5.72 2.41 12.84
CA ARG A 223 6.38 2.99 11.69
C ARG A 223 7.84 2.56 11.63
N PHE A 224 8.26 2.06 10.48
CA PHE A 224 9.64 1.62 10.20
C PHE A 224 10.18 2.39 9.00
N ARG A 225 11.46 2.71 9.00
CA ARG A 225 12.13 3.34 7.86
C ARG A 225 12.69 2.27 6.92
N TYR A 226 12.48 2.46 5.63
CA TYR A 226 13.10 1.62 4.59
C TYR A 226 14.62 1.66 4.67
N GLU A 227 15.17 2.81 5.00
CA GLU A 227 16.61 3.03 5.14
C GLU A 227 17.21 2.16 6.26
N ASP A 228 16.54 2.06 7.40
CA ASP A 228 16.94 1.18 8.51
C ASP A 228 16.88 -0.31 8.10
N LEU A 229 15.84 -0.66 7.34
CA LEU A 229 15.67 -2.02 6.83
C LEU A 229 16.81 -2.43 5.88
N ILE A 230 17.39 -1.49 5.11
CA ILE A 230 18.53 -1.76 4.24
C ILE A 230 19.86 -1.77 5.00
N VAL A 231 20.02 -0.91 6.01
CA VAL A 231 21.26 -0.79 6.77
C VAL A 231 21.39 -1.89 7.83
N GLN A 232 20.30 -2.21 8.51
CA GLN A 232 20.22 -3.17 9.61
C GLN A 232 19.02 -4.12 9.41
N PRO A 233 19.03 -4.95 8.35
CA PRO A 233 17.87 -5.76 7.98
C PRO A 233 17.42 -6.70 9.09
N HIS A 234 18.36 -7.41 9.72
CA HIS A 234 18.05 -8.35 10.79
C HIS A 234 17.33 -7.65 11.95
N LYS A 235 17.92 -6.58 12.49
CA LYS A 235 17.35 -5.83 13.62
C LYS A 235 15.95 -5.28 13.28
N THR A 236 15.80 -4.70 12.11
CA THR A 236 14.52 -4.07 11.71
C THR A 236 13.44 -5.12 11.48
N LEU A 237 13.79 -6.25 10.86
CA LEU A 237 12.85 -7.35 10.65
C LEU A 237 12.44 -8.02 11.95
N THR A 238 13.38 -8.25 12.90
CA THR A 238 13.06 -8.77 14.23
C THR A 238 12.04 -7.87 14.92
N ALA A 239 12.25 -6.55 14.93
CA ALA A 239 11.31 -5.61 15.52
C ALA A 239 9.93 -5.63 14.81
N MET A 240 9.88 -5.84 13.48
CA MET A 240 8.61 -5.99 12.75
C MET A 240 7.89 -7.30 13.12
N ILE A 241 8.62 -8.40 13.28
CA ILE A 241 8.11 -9.72 13.66
C ILE A 241 7.54 -9.66 15.08
N GLU A 242 8.27 -9.07 16.02
CA GLU A 242 7.83 -8.84 17.40
C GLU A 242 6.58 -7.97 17.46
N PHE A 243 6.56 -6.83 16.76
CA PHE A 243 5.38 -5.97 16.68
C PHE A 243 4.17 -6.71 16.10
N ALA A 244 4.39 -7.51 15.07
CA ALA A 244 3.36 -8.31 14.43
C ALA A 244 2.92 -9.51 15.29
N GLU A 245 3.58 -9.80 16.43
CA GLU A 245 3.31 -10.98 17.27
C GLU A 245 3.40 -12.27 16.45
N LEU A 246 4.44 -12.39 15.63
CA LEU A 246 4.76 -13.58 14.87
C LEU A 246 5.86 -14.39 15.56
N SER A 247 5.85 -15.70 15.35
CA SER A 247 6.97 -16.55 15.71
C SER A 247 8.20 -16.24 14.85
N GLU A 248 9.38 -16.51 15.35
CA GLU A 248 10.59 -16.42 14.54
C GLU A 248 10.54 -17.42 13.37
N SER A 249 11.03 -17.00 12.21
CA SER A 249 11.09 -17.83 11.01
C SER A 249 12.44 -17.69 10.33
N LEU A 250 13.25 -18.76 10.39
CA LEU A 250 14.55 -18.83 9.71
C LEU A 250 14.38 -18.61 8.20
N GLN A 251 13.35 -19.19 7.58
CA GLN A 251 13.09 -19.04 6.15
C GLN A 251 12.86 -17.58 5.76
N LEU A 252 12.12 -16.82 6.60
CA LEU A 252 11.90 -15.40 6.39
C LEU A 252 13.21 -14.62 6.46
N MET A 253 14.04 -14.88 7.49
CA MET A 253 15.29 -14.17 7.70
C MET A 253 16.33 -14.49 6.62
N ASP A 254 16.45 -15.75 6.22
CA ASP A 254 17.36 -16.21 5.15
C ASP A 254 16.98 -15.58 3.81
N TYR A 255 15.68 -15.56 3.47
CA TYR A 255 15.20 -14.93 2.25
C TYR A 255 15.48 -13.42 2.27
N ALA A 256 15.23 -12.76 3.38
CA ALA A 256 15.51 -11.33 3.51
C ALA A 256 17.00 -11.03 3.31
N THR A 257 17.87 -11.78 3.95
CA THR A 257 19.33 -11.60 3.87
C THR A 257 19.85 -11.85 2.45
N SER A 258 19.36 -12.89 1.78
CA SER A 258 19.78 -13.24 0.43
C SER A 258 19.25 -12.30 -0.66
N THR A 259 18.13 -11.61 -0.40
CA THR A 259 17.45 -10.76 -1.40
C THR A 259 17.52 -9.26 -1.09
N VAL A 260 18.09 -8.86 0.05
CA VAL A 260 18.38 -7.44 0.32
C VAL A 260 19.25 -6.91 -0.81
N PHE A 261 18.78 -5.85 -1.45
CA PHE A 261 19.41 -5.26 -2.62
C PHE A 261 20.86 -4.80 -2.32
N PRO A 262 21.90 -5.49 -2.82
CA PRO A 262 23.30 -5.11 -2.56
C PRO A 262 23.61 -3.69 -3.03
N ASN A 263 22.89 -3.19 -4.01
CA ASN A 263 23.07 -1.86 -4.61
C ASN A 263 22.10 -0.79 -4.06
N ALA A 264 21.29 -1.08 -3.04
CA ALA A 264 20.35 -0.09 -2.50
C ALA A 264 21.06 1.14 -1.92
N LYS A 265 22.27 0.96 -1.37
CA LYS A 265 23.15 2.05 -0.90
C LYS A 265 23.67 2.93 -2.05
N GLN A 266 23.86 2.36 -3.25
CA GLN A 266 24.39 3.09 -4.43
C GLN A 266 23.30 3.89 -5.16
N ARG A 267 22.02 3.51 -5.04
CA ARG A 267 20.89 4.24 -5.60
C ARG A 267 20.36 5.32 -4.64
N GLN A 268 21.27 6.11 -4.09
CA GLN A 268 20.86 7.27 -3.32
C GLN A 268 20.42 8.37 -4.31
N TRP A 269 19.27 8.97 -4.04
CA TRP A 269 18.70 10.08 -4.84
C TRP A 269 19.72 11.21 -5.08
N LYS A 270 20.65 11.44 -4.14
CA LYS A 270 21.71 12.45 -4.22
C LYS A 270 22.56 12.38 -5.50
N ASN A 271 22.70 11.18 -6.06
CA ASN A 271 23.52 10.92 -7.25
C ASN A 271 22.69 10.81 -8.54
N LEU A 272 21.37 10.91 -8.45
CA LEU A 272 20.43 10.56 -9.53
C LEU A 272 19.54 11.73 -9.96
N LEU A 273 19.32 12.70 -9.08
CA LEU A 273 18.45 13.85 -9.36
C LEU A 273 19.30 15.09 -9.65
N ASP A 274 19.04 15.73 -10.79
CA ASP A 274 19.67 17.00 -11.16
C ASP A 274 19.10 18.18 -10.35
N GLU A 275 19.82 19.31 -10.37
CA GLU A 275 19.43 20.51 -9.61
C GLU A 275 18.07 21.07 -10.05
N LYS A 276 17.76 21.01 -11.34
CA LYS A 276 16.48 21.51 -11.88
C LYS A 276 15.30 20.68 -11.35
N THR A 277 15.40 19.37 -11.43
CA THR A 277 14.40 18.45 -10.87
C THR A 277 14.26 18.66 -9.37
N MET A 278 15.40 18.78 -8.66
CA MET A 278 15.38 19.02 -7.21
C MET A 278 14.70 20.36 -6.86
N ALA A 279 14.94 21.44 -7.61
CA ALA A 279 14.28 22.72 -7.41
C ALA A 279 12.77 22.63 -7.67
N THR A 280 12.36 21.84 -8.67
CA THR A 280 10.94 21.63 -9.01
C THR A 280 10.18 20.88 -7.92
N ILE A 281 10.73 19.78 -7.39
CA ILE A 281 10.03 18.93 -6.42
C ILE A 281 10.16 19.41 -4.97
N ARG A 282 11.17 20.20 -4.66
CA ARG A 282 11.46 20.67 -3.30
C ARG A 282 10.27 21.33 -2.60
N PRO A 283 9.54 22.29 -3.19
CA PRO A 283 8.40 22.95 -2.54
C PRO A 283 7.30 21.96 -2.11
N HIS A 284 7.18 20.83 -2.82
CA HIS A 284 6.14 19.82 -2.61
C HIS A 284 6.58 18.70 -1.67
N LEU A 285 7.87 18.38 -1.62
CA LEU A 285 8.40 17.30 -0.76
C LEU A 285 8.89 17.79 0.59
N GLN A 286 9.56 18.95 0.65
CA GLN A 286 10.27 19.39 1.85
C GLN A 286 9.37 19.50 3.09
N PRO A 287 8.15 20.06 3.04
CA PRO A 287 7.29 20.12 4.22
C PRO A 287 6.98 18.75 4.80
N ALA A 288 6.63 17.79 3.93
CA ALA A 288 6.33 16.43 4.36
C ALA A 288 7.60 15.67 4.83
N LEU A 289 8.74 15.85 4.17
CA LEU A 289 10.02 15.28 4.60
C LEU A 289 10.37 15.73 6.01
N THR A 290 10.31 17.05 6.26
CA THR A 290 10.60 17.62 7.60
C THR A 290 9.66 17.06 8.66
N ALA A 291 8.35 17.04 8.39
CA ALA A 291 7.34 16.52 9.32
C ALA A 291 7.54 15.03 9.63
N LEU A 292 8.08 14.26 8.67
CA LEU A 292 8.36 12.82 8.80
C LEU A 292 9.79 12.52 9.29
N GLY A 293 10.56 13.57 9.66
CA GLY A 293 11.89 13.43 10.25
C GLY A 293 13.01 13.14 9.24
N TYR A 294 12.85 13.58 7.99
CA TYR A 294 13.91 13.59 6.99
C TYR A 294 14.47 15.01 6.83
N GLU A 295 15.78 15.12 6.79
CA GLU A 295 16.45 16.37 6.42
C GLU A 295 16.49 16.53 4.90
N TRP A 296 16.44 17.80 4.44
CA TRP A 296 16.53 18.08 2.99
C TRP A 296 17.94 17.90 2.46
#